data_a2d756b6bd37d57c58df26673a1294a8
#
_entry.id   a2d756b6bd37d57c58df26673a1294a8
#
_cell.length_a   1.000
_cell.length_b   1.000
_cell.length_c   1.000
_cell.angle_alpha   90.00
_cell.angle_beta   90.00
_cell.angle_gamma   90.00
#
_symmetry.space_group_name_H-M   'P 1'
#
loop_
_entity.id
_entity.type
_entity.pdbx_description
1 polymer ?
#
loop_
_entity_poly.entity_id
_entity_poly.type
_entity_poly.pdbx_seq_one_letter_code
_entity_poly.pdbx_strand_id
1 'polypeptide(L)'
;MLEAVSVKLTDVFVRKQIIAAQQRPVFEYGFMLTISTLLCVLSILLIAFLCGSLAAGILFLAVFMPLRSCCGGYHCKTYGACFVVTNLVFSAYLFLLNWSFFTLPEQILPAIAAALALSSAGLIFKFAPVLHKNNPQTKAQQRAARKRARLLASCFTFVLLIGICFSHMLHVSKYYFFAMALTMAVVAAMMCMVLVKERRDKHG
;
A
#
# COMPACT_ATOMS: atom_id res chain seq x y z
N MET A 1 -16.56 -3.04 -17.60
CA MET A 1 -15.94 -4.34 -17.89
C MET A 1 -15.70 -5.18 -16.63
N LEU A 2 -15.04 -4.68 -15.59
CA LEU A 2 -14.80 -5.42 -14.33
C LEU A 2 -16.11 -5.91 -13.68
N GLU A 3 -17.12 -5.05 -13.60
CA GLU A 3 -18.44 -5.41 -13.07
C GLU A 3 -19.09 -6.57 -13.85
N ALA A 4 -19.02 -6.53 -15.17
CA ALA A 4 -19.60 -7.58 -15.99
C ALA A 4 -18.90 -8.95 -15.79
N VAL A 5 -17.60 -8.95 -15.51
CA VAL A 5 -16.84 -10.18 -15.22
C VAL A 5 -17.18 -10.70 -13.82
N SER A 6 -17.25 -9.82 -12.81
CA SER A 6 -17.61 -10.22 -11.44
C SER A 6 -19.03 -10.76 -11.35
N VAL A 7 -20.00 -10.13 -12.04
CA VAL A 7 -21.39 -10.61 -12.16
C VAL A 7 -21.42 -12.01 -12.78
N LYS A 8 -20.77 -12.22 -13.93
CA LYS A 8 -20.74 -13.53 -14.60
C LYS A 8 -20.11 -14.62 -13.72
N LEU A 9 -19.01 -14.30 -13.02
CA LEU A 9 -18.39 -15.22 -12.08
C LEU A 9 -19.35 -15.58 -10.95
N THR A 10 -19.99 -14.59 -10.34
CA THR A 10 -20.96 -14.81 -9.27
C THR A 10 -22.13 -15.67 -9.74
N ASP A 11 -22.65 -15.42 -10.95
CA ASP A 11 -23.73 -16.22 -11.53
C ASP A 11 -23.34 -17.70 -11.70
N VAL A 12 -22.09 -17.98 -12.09
CA VAL A 12 -21.59 -19.36 -12.17
C VAL A 12 -21.57 -20.02 -10.80
N PHE A 13 -21.13 -19.31 -9.75
CA PHE A 13 -21.07 -19.84 -8.39
C PHE A 13 -22.47 -20.07 -7.79
N VAL A 14 -23.43 -19.18 -8.07
CA VAL A 14 -24.84 -19.37 -7.68
C VAL A 14 -25.47 -20.56 -8.40
N ARG A 15 -25.27 -20.68 -9.73
CA ARG A 15 -25.78 -21.81 -10.53
C ARG A 15 -25.23 -23.14 -10.05
N LYS A 16 -23.98 -23.18 -9.63
CA LYS A 16 -23.36 -24.41 -9.10
C LYS A 16 -23.68 -24.64 -7.62
N GLN A 17 -24.58 -23.84 -7.02
CA GLN A 17 -25.01 -23.93 -5.62
C GLN A 17 -23.85 -23.86 -4.60
N ILE A 18 -22.71 -23.25 -5.00
CA ILE A 18 -21.53 -23.04 -4.13
C ILE A 18 -21.82 -21.91 -3.15
N ILE A 19 -22.61 -20.92 -3.57
CA ILE A 19 -23.03 -19.78 -2.75
C ILE A 19 -24.56 -19.64 -2.81
N ALA A 20 -25.15 -19.21 -1.67
CA ALA A 20 -26.58 -18.92 -1.61
C ALA A 20 -26.92 -17.63 -2.38
N ALA A 21 -28.08 -17.57 -3.02
CA ALA A 21 -28.54 -16.43 -3.80
C ALA A 21 -28.57 -15.12 -2.97
N GLN A 22 -28.83 -15.21 -1.65
CA GLN A 22 -28.83 -14.06 -0.74
C GLN A 22 -27.43 -13.47 -0.54
N GLN A 23 -26.36 -14.23 -0.74
CA GLN A 23 -24.97 -13.80 -0.58
C GLN A 23 -24.38 -13.19 -1.86
N ARG A 24 -25.12 -13.21 -2.96
CA ARG A 24 -24.72 -12.69 -4.28
C ARG A 24 -24.04 -11.32 -4.21
N PRO A 25 -24.59 -10.27 -3.57
CA PRO A 25 -23.99 -8.94 -3.56
C PRO A 25 -22.61 -8.91 -2.89
N VAL A 26 -22.41 -9.73 -1.86
CA VAL A 26 -21.14 -9.81 -1.12
C VAL A 26 -20.06 -10.45 -1.98
N PHE A 27 -20.40 -11.54 -2.70
CA PHE A 27 -19.46 -12.22 -3.59
C PHE A 27 -19.15 -11.41 -4.84
N GLU A 28 -20.13 -10.72 -5.40
CA GLU A 28 -19.95 -9.81 -6.54
C GLU A 28 -18.95 -8.69 -6.20
N TYR A 29 -19.11 -8.06 -5.04
CA TYR A 29 -18.16 -7.07 -4.52
C TYR A 29 -16.78 -7.70 -4.25
N GLY A 30 -16.73 -8.88 -3.64
CA GLY A 30 -15.50 -9.62 -3.36
C GLY A 30 -14.71 -9.96 -4.62
N PHE A 31 -15.35 -10.48 -5.66
CA PHE A 31 -14.70 -10.76 -6.94
C PHE A 31 -14.20 -9.49 -7.62
N MET A 32 -14.99 -8.41 -7.62
CA MET A 32 -14.58 -7.14 -8.19
C MET A 32 -13.32 -6.59 -7.50
N LEU A 33 -13.28 -6.65 -6.17
CA LEU A 33 -12.11 -6.23 -5.38
C LEU A 33 -10.89 -7.10 -5.67
N THR A 34 -11.07 -8.43 -5.72
CA THR A 34 -9.98 -9.39 -5.99
C THR A 34 -9.39 -9.19 -7.38
N ILE A 35 -10.23 -9.10 -8.41
CA ILE A 35 -9.77 -8.90 -9.80
C ILE A 35 -9.06 -7.56 -9.93
N SER A 36 -9.59 -6.49 -9.35
CA SER A 36 -8.96 -5.16 -9.38
C SER A 36 -7.59 -5.17 -8.68
N THR A 37 -7.49 -5.84 -7.54
CA THR A 37 -6.22 -5.97 -6.81
C THR A 37 -5.20 -6.77 -7.60
N LEU A 38 -5.63 -7.89 -8.20
CA LEU A 38 -4.75 -8.74 -9.01
C LEU A 38 -4.21 -7.98 -10.23
N LEU A 39 -5.07 -7.21 -10.91
CA LEU A 39 -4.64 -6.36 -12.03
C LEU A 39 -3.63 -5.29 -11.58
N CYS A 40 -3.82 -4.66 -10.41
CA CYS A 40 -2.85 -3.72 -9.85
C CYS A 40 -1.51 -4.41 -9.55
N VAL A 41 -1.52 -5.58 -8.96
CA VAL A 41 -0.28 -6.34 -8.65
C VAL A 41 0.46 -6.69 -9.93
N LEU A 42 -0.26 -7.25 -10.93
CA LEU A 42 0.35 -7.63 -12.20
C LEU A 42 0.92 -6.42 -12.95
N SER A 43 0.22 -5.28 -12.97
CA SER A 43 0.70 -4.07 -13.62
C SER A 43 1.95 -3.49 -12.93
N ILE A 44 1.98 -3.47 -11.59
CA ILE A 44 3.16 -3.03 -10.82
C ILE A 44 4.36 -3.93 -11.10
N LEU A 45 4.17 -5.25 -11.11
CA LEU A 45 5.25 -6.20 -11.41
C LEU A 45 5.74 -6.05 -12.86
N LEU A 46 4.83 -5.82 -13.80
CA LEU A 46 5.18 -5.57 -15.20
C LEU A 46 5.99 -4.28 -15.36
N ILE A 47 5.56 -3.17 -14.74
CA ILE A 47 6.30 -1.91 -14.77
C ILE A 47 7.68 -2.09 -14.13
N ALA A 48 7.75 -2.75 -12.97
CA ALA A 48 9.01 -3.04 -12.29
C ALA A 48 9.95 -3.90 -13.13
N PHE A 49 9.42 -4.90 -13.82
CA PHE A 49 10.18 -5.76 -14.73
C PHE A 49 10.73 -4.97 -15.92
N LEU A 50 9.90 -4.17 -16.59
CA LEU A 50 10.31 -3.35 -17.73
C LEU A 50 11.35 -2.28 -17.35
N CYS A 51 11.31 -1.79 -16.10
CA CYS A 51 12.31 -0.86 -15.56
C CYS A 51 13.56 -1.55 -14.96
N GLY A 52 13.70 -2.88 -15.09
CA GLY A 52 14.83 -3.62 -14.50
C GLY A 52 14.89 -3.61 -12.96
N SER A 53 13.78 -3.27 -12.29
CA SER A 53 13.70 -3.05 -10.84
C SER A 53 12.69 -4.00 -10.16
N LEU A 54 12.61 -5.25 -10.65
CA LEU A 54 11.61 -6.22 -10.19
C LEU A 54 11.66 -6.46 -8.68
N ALA A 55 12.85 -6.58 -8.09
CA ALA A 55 13.02 -6.75 -6.65
C ALA A 55 12.45 -5.57 -5.84
N ALA A 56 12.64 -4.32 -6.33
CA ALA A 56 12.04 -3.13 -5.73
C ALA A 56 10.50 -3.14 -5.84
N GLY A 57 9.96 -3.63 -6.95
CA GLY A 57 8.52 -3.80 -7.14
C GLY A 57 7.91 -4.82 -6.17
N ILE A 58 8.57 -5.97 -6.00
CA ILE A 58 8.14 -6.99 -5.03
C ILE A 58 8.20 -6.43 -3.60
N LEU A 59 9.28 -5.74 -3.25
CA LEU A 59 9.45 -5.12 -1.94
C LEU A 59 8.39 -4.02 -1.69
N PHE A 60 8.11 -3.21 -2.71
CA PHE A 60 7.02 -2.22 -2.65
C PHE A 60 5.69 -2.89 -2.33
N LEU A 61 5.30 -3.93 -3.04
CA LEU A 61 4.05 -4.66 -2.80
C LEU A 61 4.01 -5.29 -1.41
N ALA A 62 5.10 -5.92 -0.97
CA ALA A 62 5.20 -6.57 0.33
C ALA A 62 5.03 -5.60 1.51
N VAL A 63 5.44 -4.34 1.36
CA VAL A 63 5.30 -3.30 2.40
C VAL A 63 4.02 -2.50 2.21
N PHE A 64 3.71 -2.10 0.97
CA PHE A 64 2.59 -1.22 0.64
C PHE A 64 1.23 -1.86 0.92
N MET A 65 1.02 -3.10 0.46
CA MET A 65 -0.31 -3.74 0.58
C MET A 65 -0.75 -3.94 2.04
N PRO A 66 0.05 -4.55 2.93
CA PRO A 66 -0.37 -4.75 4.32
C PRO A 66 -0.48 -3.43 5.08
N LEU A 67 0.43 -2.47 4.89
CA LEU A 67 0.33 -1.17 5.55
C LEU A 67 -0.91 -0.41 5.09
N ARG A 68 -1.14 -0.31 3.78
CA ARG A 68 -2.30 0.39 3.22
C ARG A 68 -3.62 -0.20 3.71
N SER A 69 -3.72 -1.53 3.80
CA SER A 69 -4.94 -2.21 4.27
C SER A 69 -5.28 -1.87 5.72
N CYS A 70 -4.28 -1.63 6.55
CA CYS A 70 -4.45 -1.33 7.97
C CYS A 70 -4.48 0.17 8.28
N CYS A 71 -3.71 0.99 7.54
CA CYS A 71 -3.66 2.45 7.77
C CYS A 71 -4.89 3.17 7.25
N GLY A 72 -5.64 2.56 6.35
CA GLY A 72 -6.62 3.25 5.53
C GLY A 72 -5.91 4.09 4.46
N GLY A 73 -6.65 4.84 3.69
CA GLY A 73 -6.06 5.69 2.67
C GLY A 73 -7.10 6.17 1.67
N TYR A 74 -6.63 6.90 0.68
CA TYR A 74 -7.46 7.42 -0.37
C TYR A 74 -8.05 6.28 -1.21
N HIS A 75 -9.37 6.19 -1.23
CA HIS A 75 -10.12 5.33 -2.14
C HIS A 75 -10.76 6.19 -3.21
N CYS A 76 -10.47 5.89 -4.46
CA CYS A 76 -11.10 6.53 -5.59
C CYS A 76 -12.58 6.10 -5.69
N LYS A 77 -13.41 6.92 -6.34
CA LYS A 77 -14.82 6.61 -6.56
C LYS A 77 -15.03 5.38 -7.47
N THR A 78 -14.06 5.07 -8.31
CA THR A 78 -14.10 3.94 -9.25
C THR A 78 -12.86 3.08 -9.15
N TYR A 79 -12.98 1.79 -9.43
CA TYR A 79 -11.86 0.85 -9.44
C TYR A 79 -10.81 1.21 -10.50
N GLY A 80 -11.24 1.71 -11.67
CA GLY A 80 -10.34 2.19 -12.72
C GLY A 80 -9.49 3.37 -12.28
N ALA A 81 -10.08 4.35 -11.61
CA ALA A 81 -9.32 5.47 -11.05
C ALA A 81 -8.32 5.01 -9.97
N CYS A 82 -8.70 4.04 -9.14
CA CYS A 82 -7.81 3.46 -8.15
C CYS A 82 -6.61 2.74 -8.81
N PHE A 83 -6.86 2.00 -9.89
CA PHE A 83 -5.83 1.36 -10.69
C PHE A 83 -4.83 2.37 -11.26
N VAL A 84 -5.32 3.43 -11.92
CA VAL A 84 -4.47 4.49 -12.50
C VAL A 84 -3.65 5.19 -11.42
N VAL A 85 -4.28 5.61 -10.33
CA VAL A 85 -3.59 6.30 -9.22
C VAL A 85 -2.52 5.41 -8.59
N THR A 86 -2.80 4.12 -8.38
CA THR A 86 -1.81 3.20 -7.79
C THR A 86 -0.60 3.01 -8.71
N ASN A 87 -0.82 2.88 -10.02
CA ASN A 87 0.29 2.77 -10.98
C ASN A 87 1.09 4.06 -11.09
N LEU A 88 0.44 5.24 -11.07
CA LEU A 88 1.13 6.54 -11.04
C LEU A 88 1.98 6.70 -9.78
N VAL A 89 1.44 6.35 -8.62
CA VAL A 89 2.18 6.37 -7.34
C VAL A 89 3.38 5.45 -7.39
N PHE A 90 3.22 4.24 -7.95
CA PHE A 90 4.33 3.31 -8.09
C PHE A 90 5.39 3.81 -9.09
N SER A 91 4.99 4.39 -10.21
CA SER A 91 5.92 4.97 -11.19
C SER A 91 6.71 6.14 -10.60
N ALA A 92 6.04 7.02 -9.85
CA ALA A 92 6.69 8.11 -9.11
C ALA A 92 7.65 7.58 -8.04
N TYR A 93 7.26 6.52 -7.33
CA TYR A 93 8.13 5.83 -6.37
C TYR A 93 9.39 5.28 -7.03
N LEU A 94 9.28 4.57 -8.16
CA LEU A 94 10.45 4.04 -8.89
C LEU A 94 11.35 5.17 -9.40
N PHE A 95 10.76 6.23 -9.91
CA PHE A 95 11.52 7.40 -10.36
C PHE A 95 12.31 8.00 -9.19
N LEU A 96 11.66 8.29 -8.06
CA LEU A 96 12.31 8.85 -6.87
C LEU A 96 13.39 7.91 -6.30
N LEU A 97 13.12 6.60 -6.28
CA LEU A 97 14.05 5.60 -5.80
C LEU A 97 15.34 5.58 -6.62
N ASN A 98 15.21 5.49 -7.93
CA ASN A 98 16.36 5.43 -8.84
C ASN A 98 17.10 6.79 -8.88
N TRP A 99 16.36 7.90 -8.94
CA TRP A 99 16.92 9.25 -8.90
C TRP A 99 17.77 9.45 -7.62
N SER A 100 17.23 9.11 -6.47
CA SER A 100 17.93 9.25 -5.18
C SER A 100 19.18 8.38 -5.12
N PHE A 101 19.11 7.16 -5.67
CA PHE A 101 20.24 6.25 -5.68
C PHE A 101 21.39 6.74 -6.58
N PHE A 102 21.07 7.42 -7.71
CA PHE A 102 22.07 7.98 -8.62
C PHE A 102 22.65 9.33 -8.14
N THR A 103 21.87 10.13 -7.41
CA THR A 103 22.27 11.50 -7.05
C THR A 103 22.84 11.62 -5.65
N LEU A 104 22.42 10.75 -4.72
CA LEU A 104 22.84 10.83 -3.32
C LEU A 104 24.07 9.96 -3.03
N PRO A 105 25.02 10.43 -2.23
CA PRO A 105 26.14 9.60 -1.77
C PRO A 105 25.63 8.36 -1.03
N GLU A 106 26.21 7.22 -1.34
CA GLU A 106 25.82 5.94 -0.75
C GLU A 106 25.87 5.90 0.78
N GLN A 107 26.77 6.71 1.38
CA GLN A 107 26.94 6.80 2.83
C GLN A 107 25.74 7.48 3.52
N ILE A 108 25.04 8.38 2.83
CA ILE A 108 23.92 9.15 3.40
C ILE A 108 22.59 8.41 3.28
N LEU A 109 22.46 7.51 2.31
CA LEU A 109 21.23 6.75 2.06
C LEU A 109 20.67 6.03 3.28
N PRO A 110 21.50 5.34 4.13
CA PRO A 110 20.98 4.69 5.34
C PRO A 110 20.40 5.67 6.36
N ALA A 111 21.02 6.83 6.52
CA ALA A 111 20.53 7.86 7.44
C ALA A 111 19.17 8.43 6.97
N ILE A 112 19.05 8.72 5.68
CA ILE A 112 17.78 9.18 5.09
C ILE A 112 16.71 8.08 5.20
N ALA A 113 17.07 6.81 4.92
CA ALA A 113 16.15 5.69 5.06
C ALA A 113 15.64 5.54 6.51
N ALA A 114 16.52 5.63 7.49
CA ALA A 114 16.14 5.57 8.90
C ALA A 114 15.23 6.75 9.29
N ALA A 115 15.53 7.97 8.86
CA ALA A 115 14.72 9.16 9.13
C ALA A 115 13.32 9.04 8.48
N LEU A 116 13.24 8.59 7.22
CA LEU A 116 11.97 8.34 6.51
C LEU A 116 11.13 7.26 7.19
N ALA A 117 11.74 6.16 7.60
CA ALA A 117 11.05 5.07 8.27
C ALA A 117 10.49 5.50 9.63
N LEU A 118 11.33 6.17 10.46
CA LEU A 118 10.92 6.64 11.78
C LEU A 118 9.82 7.71 11.69
N SER A 119 9.95 8.69 10.81
CA SER A 119 8.91 9.72 10.60
C SER A 119 7.60 9.11 10.09
N SER A 120 7.67 8.19 9.13
CA SER A 120 6.49 7.47 8.60
C SER A 120 5.83 6.63 9.67
N ALA A 121 6.60 5.89 10.48
CA ALA A 121 6.07 5.14 11.61
C ALA A 121 5.40 6.07 12.62
N GLY A 122 6.01 7.20 12.97
CA GLY A 122 5.42 8.22 13.87
C GLY A 122 4.08 8.73 13.36
N LEU A 123 3.96 9.04 12.06
CA LEU A 123 2.71 9.45 11.43
C LEU A 123 1.65 8.33 11.49
N ILE A 124 2.01 7.09 11.19
CA ILE A 124 1.12 5.93 11.26
C ILE A 124 0.63 5.72 12.70
N PHE A 125 1.54 5.79 13.69
CA PHE A 125 1.17 5.66 15.11
C PHE A 125 0.15 6.71 15.56
N LYS A 126 0.30 7.94 15.08
CA LYS A 126 -0.56 9.07 15.47
C LYS A 126 -1.91 9.02 14.77
N PHE A 127 -1.95 8.72 13.49
CA PHE A 127 -3.13 8.98 12.65
C PHE A 127 -3.85 7.72 12.14
N ALA A 128 -3.20 6.55 12.11
CA ALA A 128 -3.86 5.34 11.63
C ALA A 128 -4.89 4.78 12.63
N PRO A 129 -6.00 4.20 12.15
CA PRO A 129 -6.48 4.19 10.76
C PRO A 129 -7.23 5.47 10.40
N VAL A 130 -7.07 5.91 9.15
CA VAL A 130 -7.90 6.99 8.59
C VAL A 130 -9.17 6.38 8.03
N LEU A 131 -10.30 6.82 8.57
CA LEU A 131 -11.64 6.33 8.20
C LEU A 131 -12.17 7.11 7.00
N HIS A 132 -12.67 6.41 6.02
CA HIS A 132 -13.35 7.03 4.89
C HIS A 132 -14.87 7.02 5.11
N LYS A 133 -15.58 8.10 4.74
CA LYS A 133 -17.05 8.22 4.89
C LYS A 133 -17.84 7.05 4.29
N ASN A 134 -17.30 6.44 3.23
CA ASN A 134 -17.95 5.35 2.51
C ASN A 134 -17.68 3.94 3.09
N ASN A 135 -16.90 3.84 4.17
CA ASN A 135 -16.62 2.56 4.83
C ASN A 135 -16.73 2.71 6.34
N PRO A 136 -17.97 2.73 6.88
CA PRO A 136 -18.19 2.84 8.32
C PRO A 136 -17.70 1.59 9.02
N GLN A 137 -16.61 1.72 9.76
CA GLN A 137 -16.05 0.64 10.58
C GLN A 137 -16.56 0.73 12.01
N THR A 138 -16.85 -0.42 12.62
CA THR A 138 -17.18 -0.48 14.04
C THR A 138 -15.97 -0.07 14.91
N LYS A 139 -16.21 0.39 16.12
CA LYS A 139 -15.13 0.77 17.07
C LYS A 139 -14.15 -0.39 17.30
N ALA A 140 -14.63 -1.65 17.29
CA ALA A 140 -13.80 -2.84 17.44
C ALA A 140 -12.87 -3.03 16.21
N GLN A 141 -13.41 -2.90 15.00
CA GLN A 141 -12.63 -2.98 13.76
C GLN A 141 -11.56 -1.88 13.67
N GLN A 142 -11.89 -0.65 14.07
CA GLN A 142 -10.95 0.46 14.14
C GLN A 142 -9.79 0.20 15.10
N ARG A 143 -10.10 -0.33 16.30
CA ARG A 143 -9.08 -0.69 17.30
C ARG A 143 -8.15 -1.80 16.76
N ALA A 144 -8.72 -2.81 16.11
CA ALA A 144 -7.96 -3.90 15.49
C ALA A 144 -7.07 -3.40 14.36
N ALA A 145 -7.60 -2.55 13.47
CA ALA A 145 -6.84 -1.94 12.38
C ALA A 145 -5.68 -1.08 12.91
N ARG A 146 -5.93 -0.26 13.94
CA ARG A 146 -4.90 0.55 14.62
C ARG A 146 -3.78 -0.31 15.19
N LYS A 147 -4.14 -1.39 15.90
CA LYS A 147 -3.14 -2.31 16.47
C LYS A 147 -2.29 -2.96 15.38
N ARG A 148 -2.93 -3.42 14.29
CA ARG A 148 -2.21 -4.02 13.15
C ARG A 148 -1.32 -3.01 12.43
N ALA A 149 -1.81 -1.79 12.18
CA ALA A 149 -1.02 -0.73 11.54
C ALA A 149 0.24 -0.39 12.33
N ARG A 150 0.12 -0.22 13.65
CA ARG A 150 1.24 0.04 14.55
C ARG A 150 2.23 -1.12 14.58
N LEU A 151 1.73 -2.36 14.71
CA LEU A 151 2.57 -3.55 14.69
C LEU A 151 3.37 -3.65 13.39
N LEU A 152 2.71 -3.52 12.23
CA LEU A 152 3.38 -3.59 10.93
C LEU A 152 4.41 -2.47 10.76
N ALA A 153 4.06 -1.23 11.13
CA ALA A 153 5.00 -0.10 11.07
C ALA A 153 6.22 -0.34 11.95
N SER A 154 6.03 -0.86 13.19
CA SER A 154 7.13 -1.22 14.08
C SER A 154 7.98 -2.34 13.50
N CYS A 155 7.37 -3.41 13.01
CA CYS A 155 8.10 -4.54 12.42
C CYS A 155 8.94 -4.11 11.22
N PHE A 156 8.36 -3.34 10.29
CA PHE A 156 9.10 -2.87 9.12
C PHE A 156 10.22 -1.89 9.49
N THR A 157 9.97 -0.97 10.42
CA THR A 157 11.02 -0.06 10.91
C THR A 157 12.14 -0.83 11.60
N PHE A 158 11.81 -1.82 12.43
CA PHE A 158 12.78 -2.65 13.13
C PHE A 158 13.64 -3.47 12.15
N VAL A 159 13.01 -4.16 11.19
CA VAL A 159 13.71 -4.91 10.14
C VAL A 159 14.63 -4.00 9.34
N LEU A 160 14.18 -2.79 9.00
CA LEU A 160 14.96 -1.81 8.27
C LEU A 160 16.17 -1.36 9.07
N LEU A 161 16.01 -0.98 10.34
CA LEU A 161 17.10 -0.49 11.19
C LEU A 161 18.15 -1.58 11.45
N ILE A 162 17.71 -2.82 11.76
CA ILE A 162 18.61 -3.97 11.89
C ILE A 162 19.32 -4.23 10.56
N GLY A 163 18.57 -4.26 9.46
CA GLY A 163 19.13 -4.47 8.13
C GLY A 163 20.19 -3.45 7.76
N ILE A 164 20.00 -2.17 8.10
CA ILE A 164 21.02 -1.11 7.93
C ILE A 164 22.26 -1.40 8.77
N CYS A 165 22.10 -1.74 10.05
CA CYS A 165 23.22 -2.05 10.94
C CYS A 165 24.06 -3.23 10.46
N PHE A 166 23.42 -4.26 9.94
CA PHE A 166 24.08 -5.47 9.47
C PHE A 166 24.30 -5.52 7.94
N SER A 167 24.06 -4.43 7.22
CA SER A 167 24.13 -4.40 5.76
C SER A 167 25.47 -4.83 5.19
N HIS A 168 26.59 -4.52 5.86
CA HIS A 168 27.94 -4.96 5.48
C HIS A 168 28.11 -6.48 5.61
N MET A 169 27.58 -7.08 6.67
CA MET A 169 27.68 -8.52 6.92
C MET A 169 26.74 -9.32 5.99
N LEU A 170 25.57 -8.76 5.70
CA LEU A 170 24.54 -9.42 4.90
C LEU A 170 24.77 -9.27 3.38
N HIS A 171 25.75 -8.46 2.97
CA HIS A 171 25.99 -8.10 1.55
C HIS A 171 24.72 -7.60 0.83
N VAL A 172 23.77 -7.02 1.57
CA VAL A 172 22.52 -6.48 1.02
C VAL A 172 22.74 -5.02 0.65
N SER A 173 22.39 -4.66 -0.59
CA SER A 173 22.50 -3.29 -1.08
C SER A 173 21.63 -2.34 -0.25
N LYS A 174 22.16 -1.19 0.12
CA LYS A 174 21.47 -0.08 0.79
C LYS A 174 20.25 0.40 0.01
N TYR A 175 20.22 0.15 -1.29
CA TYR A 175 19.09 0.41 -2.18
C TYR A 175 17.78 -0.20 -1.65
N TYR A 176 17.79 -1.44 -1.16
CA TYR A 176 16.57 -2.11 -0.69
C TYR A 176 16.04 -1.54 0.62
N PHE A 177 16.93 -1.12 1.52
CA PHE A 177 16.51 -0.45 2.76
C PHE A 177 15.91 0.92 2.46
N PHE A 178 16.49 1.67 1.54
CA PHE A 178 15.92 2.94 1.08
C PHE A 178 14.59 2.74 0.36
N ALA A 179 14.47 1.72 -0.49
CA ALA A 179 13.23 1.34 -1.15
C ALA A 179 12.10 1.02 -0.15
N MET A 180 12.40 0.30 0.92
CA MET A 180 11.45 -0.02 1.99
C MET A 180 11.02 1.24 2.75
N ALA A 181 11.95 2.11 3.13
CA ALA A 181 11.67 3.37 3.81
C ALA A 181 10.81 4.30 2.95
N LEU A 182 11.14 4.43 1.65
CA LEU A 182 10.38 5.23 0.71
C LEU A 182 8.95 4.70 0.53
N THR A 183 8.76 3.36 0.52
CA THR A 183 7.42 2.76 0.48
C THR A 183 6.60 3.13 1.73
N MET A 184 7.20 3.08 2.91
CA MET A 184 6.54 3.52 4.15
C MET A 184 6.15 5.00 4.09
N ALA A 185 7.03 5.85 3.54
CA ALA A 185 6.75 7.27 3.34
C ALA A 185 5.61 7.52 2.36
N VAL A 186 5.52 6.75 1.27
CA VAL A 186 4.40 6.81 0.33
C VAL A 186 3.07 6.49 1.03
N VAL A 187 3.02 5.44 1.84
CA VAL A 187 1.80 5.09 2.60
C VAL A 187 1.42 6.20 3.59
N ALA A 188 2.39 6.73 4.33
CA ALA A 188 2.17 7.83 5.26
C ALA A 188 1.68 9.10 4.55
N ALA A 189 2.27 9.45 3.39
CA ALA A 189 1.85 10.58 2.58
C ALA A 189 0.41 10.42 2.06
N MET A 190 0.05 9.24 1.55
CA MET A 190 -1.32 8.95 1.10
C MET A 190 -2.33 9.07 2.26
N MET A 191 -1.96 8.62 3.45
CA MET A 191 -2.79 8.75 4.65
C MET A 191 -2.97 10.25 5.02
N CYS A 192 -1.90 11.03 5.03
CA CYS A 192 -1.94 12.46 5.33
C CYS A 192 -2.78 13.25 4.31
N MET A 193 -2.72 12.90 3.02
CA MET A 193 -3.57 13.55 1.99
C MET A 193 -5.05 13.39 2.28
N VAL A 194 -5.48 12.23 2.77
CA VAL A 194 -6.90 12.01 3.15
C VAL A 194 -7.29 12.87 4.33
N LEU A 195 -6.42 12.96 5.35
CA LEU A 195 -6.67 13.80 6.54
C LEU A 195 -6.80 15.28 6.19
N VAL A 196 -5.95 15.78 5.30
CA VAL A 196 -6.02 17.17 4.82
C VAL A 196 -7.31 17.42 4.05
N LYS A 197 -7.70 16.49 3.17
CA LYS A 197 -8.94 16.59 2.42
C LYS A 197 -10.17 16.60 3.34
N GLU A 198 -10.23 15.69 4.31
CA GLU A 198 -11.36 15.64 5.26
C GLU A 198 -11.46 16.89 6.15
N ARG A 199 -10.33 17.51 6.49
CA ARG A 199 -10.34 18.81 7.20
C ARG A 199 -10.89 19.92 6.32
N ARG A 200 -10.48 19.97 5.06
CA ARG A 200 -10.95 20.97 4.10
C ARG A 200 -12.45 20.87 3.86
N ASP A 201 -12.98 19.65 3.71
CA ASP A 201 -14.41 19.38 3.50
C ASP A 201 -15.28 19.70 4.74
N LYS A 202 -14.68 19.93 5.92
CA LYS A 202 -15.37 20.31 7.15
C LYS A 202 -15.41 21.82 7.39
N HIS A 203 -14.54 22.58 6.72
CA HIS A 203 -14.39 24.04 6.92
C HIS A 203 -14.82 24.86 5.70
N GLY A 204 -15.19 24.23 4.59
CA GLY A 204 -15.82 24.83 3.42
C GLY A 204 -17.28 24.42 3.31
#